data_75f8b718f95793c45660a2e322a79902
#
_entry.id   75f8b718f95793c45660a2e322a79902
#
_cell.length_a   1.000
_cell.length_b   1.000
_cell.length_c   1.000
_cell.angle_alpha   90.00
_cell.angle_beta   90.00
_cell.angle_gamma   90.00
#
_symmetry.space_group_name_H-M   'P 1'
#
loop_
_entity.id
_entity.type
_entity.pdbx_description
1 polymer ?
#
loop_
_entity_poly.entity_id
_entity_poly.type
_entity_poly.pdbx_seq_one_letter_code
_entity_poly.pdbx_strand_id
1 'polypeptide(L)'
;MSFRGEKIVMSEEKKLNMPQSLLLLLLIIGSVAVCIRLKTGGPMIGLFFSWIIIYLFCKWLKIKYDHVVSGAYDAIRVVVPTLCLLMAIGVMIGTWLQSGTIATIIAGGLKLIDPTWLLPLTLVFCAVLSLVTGTSYGSVGSAGVAMMAIGNAMGINPGMVAGAVICGAMFGDKLSPLSDTTNLAPAVAGAKLNDHVRSMLWTTLPTFVISLVLFVILGISQTSGGYEEGNLLVYTEALQGEFKLGLVTLIPVAVIIVLLLCKVNAIVSLGLSSVCAGAVAFFCQGATLQSIIRVAYNGYTTQIEEAVLKTILNRGGMSSMLQYVAIICFAVGMGGMLDRLGVLDNILRAITGRINSDGGLI
;
A
#
# COMPACT_ATOMS: atom_id res chain seq x y z
N MET A 1 3.07 -2.98 43.74
CA MET A 1 1.62 -3.15 43.57
C MET A 1 1.38 -4.39 42.73
N SER A 2 0.84 -5.42 43.39
CA SER A 2 0.66 -6.79 42.87
C SER A 2 -0.54 -6.82 41.94
N PHE A 3 -0.32 -7.09 40.64
CA PHE A 3 -1.41 -7.45 39.73
C PHE A 3 -1.81 -8.91 39.98
N ARG A 4 -2.86 -9.10 40.77
CA ARG A 4 -3.57 -10.37 40.92
C ARG A 4 -4.13 -10.76 39.54
N GLY A 5 -3.66 -11.89 39.02
CA GLY A 5 -4.24 -12.51 37.82
C GLY A 5 -5.67 -12.98 38.11
N GLU A 6 -6.65 -12.22 37.70
CA GLU A 6 -7.98 -12.74 37.45
C GLU A 6 -7.92 -13.68 36.24
N LYS A 7 -7.96 -14.97 36.50
CA LYS A 7 -8.37 -15.98 35.54
C LYS A 7 -9.80 -15.63 35.16
N ILE A 8 -9.98 -14.88 34.07
CA ILE A 8 -11.28 -14.73 33.39
C ILE A 8 -11.67 -16.15 32.97
N VAL A 9 -12.62 -16.74 33.68
CA VAL A 9 -13.30 -17.97 33.28
C VAL A 9 -13.98 -17.63 31.94
N MET A 10 -13.36 -18.05 30.84
CA MET A 10 -13.96 -17.98 29.51
C MET A 10 -15.21 -18.87 29.53
N SER A 11 -16.39 -18.27 29.74
CA SER A 11 -17.64 -18.94 29.42
C SER A 11 -17.52 -19.38 27.95
N GLU A 12 -17.90 -20.61 27.63
CA GLU A 12 -17.98 -21.11 26.25
C GLU A 12 -18.85 -20.14 25.44
N GLU A 13 -18.21 -19.20 24.74
CA GLU A 13 -18.91 -18.20 23.95
C GLU A 13 -19.43 -18.90 22.70
N LYS A 14 -20.71 -18.69 22.46
CA LYS A 14 -21.46 -19.29 21.38
C LYS A 14 -20.88 -18.87 20.02
N LYS A 15 -20.02 -19.72 19.45
CA LYS A 15 -19.49 -19.56 18.08
C LYS A 15 -20.60 -19.94 17.07
N LEU A 16 -20.51 -19.35 15.87
CA LEU A 16 -21.44 -19.65 14.79
C LEU A 16 -21.23 -21.07 14.25
N ASN A 17 -22.30 -21.68 13.78
CA ASN A 17 -22.25 -22.90 13.00
C ASN A 17 -21.93 -22.59 11.53
N MET A 18 -21.47 -23.59 10.77
CA MET A 18 -21.09 -23.44 9.35
C MET A 18 -22.17 -22.78 8.48
N PRO A 19 -23.49 -23.19 8.53
CA PRO A 19 -24.52 -22.53 7.75
C PRO A 19 -24.74 -21.06 8.14
N GLN A 20 -24.63 -20.73 9.43
CA GLN A 20 -24.73 -19.36 9.93
C GLN A 20 -23.56 -18.50 9.47
N SER A 21 -22.35 -19.06 9.48
CA SER A 21 -21.14 -18.41 8.97
C SER A 21 -21.26 -18.07 7.48
N LEU A 22 -21.73 -19.03 6.67
CA LEU A 22 -21.96 -18.81 5.24
C LEU A 22 -23.04 -17.77 4.97
N LEU A 23 -24.15 -17.82 5.71
CA LEU A 23 -25.22 -16.84 5.58
C LEU A 23 -24.73 -15.42 5.91
N LEU A 24 -23.99 -15.26 7.01
CA LEU A 24 -23.43 -13.97 7.39
C LEU A 24 -22.49 -13.43 6.32
N LEU A 25 -21.58 -14.27 5.78
CA LEU A 25 -20.68 -13.88 4.69
C LEU A 25 -21.43 -13.47 3.42
N LEU A 26 -22.47 -14.21 3.03
CA LEU A 26 -23.30 -13.86 1.87
C LEU A 26 -23.99 -12.50 2.05
N LEU A 27 -24.48 -12.20 3.25
CA LEU A 27 -25.10 -10.90 3.55
C LEU A 27 -24.07 -9.77 3.48
N ILE A 28 -22.85 -9.98 4.00
CA ILE A 28 -21.75 -9.01 3.95
C ILE A 28 -21.32 -8.77 2.50
N ILE A 29 -21.01 -9.83 1.75
CA ILE A 29 -20.61 -9.74 0.34
C ILE A 29 -21.71 -9.08 -0.48
N GLY A 30 -22.96 -9.46 -0.23
CA GLY A 30 -24.13 -8.86 -0.88
C GLY A 30 -24.23 -7.36 -0.63
N SER A 31 -24.05 -6.90 0.62
CA SER A 31 -24.09 -5.48 0.96
C SER A 31 -23.02 -4.67 0.23
N VAL A 32 -21.79 -5.19 0.18
CA VAL A 32 -20.67 -4.55 -0.51
C VAL A 32 -20.91 -4.53 -2.03
N ALA A 33 -21.34 -5.66 -2.60
CA ALA A 33 -21.59 -5.79 -4.03
C ALA A 33 -22.71 -4.84 -4.51
N VAL A 34 -23.80 -4.73 -3.73
CA VAL A 34 -24.89 -3.79 -4.02
C VAL A 34 -24.41 -2.35 -4.02
N CYS A 35 -23.64 -1.94 -3.00
CA CYS A 35 -23.11 -0.57 -2.92
C CYS A 35 -22.15 -0.25 -4.07
N ILE A 36 -21.32 -1.19 -4.51
CA ILE A 36 -20.44 -1.02 -5.68
C ILE A 36 -21.27 -0.88 -6.95
N ARG A 37 -22.29 -1.73 -7.14
CA ARG A 37 -23.14 -1.72 -8.34
C ARG A 37 -23.98 -0.45 -8.46
N LEU A 38 -24.49 0.05 -7.33
CA LEU A 38 -25.26 1.30 -7.28
C LEU A 38 -24.38 2.56 -7.40
N LYS A 39 -23.05 2.42 -7.42
CA LYS A 39 -22.09 3.54 -7.43
C LYS A 39 -22.31 4.55 -6.30
N THR A 40 -22.85 4.12 -5.17
CA THR A 40 -23.18 4.93 -4.00
C THR A 40 -22.07 4.88 -2.96
N GLY A 41 -20.99 5.64 -3.15
CA GLY A 41 -19.87 5.71 -2.19
C GLY A 41 -18.94 4.51 -2.19
N GLY A 42 -19.03 3.61 -3.18
CA GLY A 42 -18.11 2.48 -3.36
C GLY A 42 -18.17 1.44 -2.23
N PRO A 43 -17.07 0.69 -1.99
CA PRO A 43 -17.03 -0.39 -1.00
C PRO A 43 -17.13 0.11 0.45
N MET A 44 -16.78 1.37 0.73
CA MET A 44 -16.75 1.93 2.09
C MET A 44 -18.12 1.87 2.78
N ILE A 45 -19.16 2.29 2.07
CA ILE A 45 -20.54 2.27 2.59
C ILE A 45 -21.03 0.83 2.79
N GLY A 46 -20.70 -0.08 1.88
CA GLY A 46 -21.01 -1.51 2.03
C GLY A 46 -20.33 -2.13 3.25
N LEU A 47 -19.08 -1.78 3.52
CA LEU A 47 -18.36 -2.21 4.71
C LEU A 47 -18.98 -1.63 5.99
N PHE A 48 -19.40 -0.37 5.99
CA PHE A 48 -20.13 0.22 7.12
C PHE A 48 -21.45 -0.54 7.39
N PHE A 49 -22.25 -0.83 6.36
CA PHE A 49 -23.47 -1.64 6.52
C PHE A 49 -23.17 -3.05 7.00
N SER A 50 -22.04 -3.62 6.66
CA SER A 50 -21.61 -4.94 7.14
C SER A 50 -21.50 -4.98 8.68
N TRP A 51 -21.05 -3.89 9.32
CA TRP A 51 -21.04 -3.80 10.79
C TRP A 51 -22.44 -3.82 11.39
N ILE A 52 -23.40 -3.15 10.75
CA ILE A 52 -24.80 -3.16 11.16
C ILE A 52 -25.39 -4.56 10.97
N ILE A 53 -25.08 -5.23 9.86
CA ILE A 53 -25.51 -6.62 9.60
C ILE A 53 -24.99 -7.55 10.69
N ILE A 54 -23.69 -7.45 11.05
CA ILE A 54 -23.10 -8.25 12.13
C ILE A 54 -23.81 -7.98 13.47
N TYR A 55 -24.08 -6.71 13.79
CA TYR A 55 -24.82 -6.34 14.99
C TYR A 55 -26.21 -7.00 15.04
N LEU A 56 -27.00 -6.87 13.97
CA LEU A 56 -28.34 -7.47 13.87
C LEU A 56 -28.28 -9.00 13.95
N PHE A 57 -27.26 -9.59 13.33
CA PHE A 57 -27.05 -11.05 13.36
C PHE A 57 -26.71 -11.55 14.76
N CYS A 58 -25.84 -10.83 15.49
CA CYS A 58 -25.56 -11.11 16.90
C CYS A 58 -26.80 -11.01 17.77
N LYS A 59 -27.62 -9.98 17.57
CA LYS A 59 -28.89 -9.80 18.29
C LYS A 59 -29.87 -10.95 18.01
N TRP A 60 -29.98 -11.36 16.75
CA TRP A 60 -30.85 -12.49 16.35
C TRP A 60 -30.40 -13.80 17.02
N LEU A 61 -29.12 -14.07 17.13
CA LEU A 61 -28.55 -15.29 17.72
C LEU A 61 -28.34 -15.19 19.25
N LYS A 62 -28.68 -14.04 19.86
CA LYS A 62 -28.46 -13.75 21.30
C LYS A 62 -26.98 -13.86 21.70
N ILE A 63 -26.05 -13.40 20.84
CA ILE A 63 -24.62 -13.29 21.11
C ILE A 63 -24.36 -11.88 21.65
N LYS A 64 -23.50 -11.76 22.67
CA LYS A 64 -23.09 -10.45 23.23
C LYS A 64 -22.25 -9.68 22.24
N TYR A 65 -22.81 -8.58 21.70
CA TYR A 65 -22.14 -7.78 20.69
C TYR A 65 -20.85 -7.13 21.19
N ASP A 66 -20.80 -6.71 22.45
CA ASP A 66 -19.61 -6.07 23.05
C ASP A 66 -18.35 -6.96 22.94
N HIS A 67 -18.51 -8.28 23.09
CA HIS A 67 -17.41 -9.21 22.87
C HIS A 67 -17.00 -9.28 21.40
N VAL A 68 -17.95 -9.27 20.48
CA VAL A 68 -17.69 -9.35 19.03
C VAL A 68 -17.01 -8.09 18.54
N VAL A 69 -17.48 -6.91 18.99
CA VAL A 69 -16.88 -5.62 18.57
C VAL A 69 -15.49 -5.40 19.17
N SER A 70 -15.17 -6.00 20.33
CA SER A 70 -13.80 -5.93 20.86
C SER A 70 -12.77 -6.54 19.89
N GLY A 71 -13.16 -7.59 19.15
CA GLY A 71 -12.32 -8.15 18.08
C GLY A 71 -12.03 -7.15 16.96
N ALA A 72 -12.99 -6.28 16.63
CA ALA A 72 -12.75 -5.19 15.68
C ALA A 72 -11.70 -4.21 16.20
N TYR A 73 -11.80 -3.79 17.45
CA TYR A 73 -10.85 -2.85 18.05
C TYR A 73 -9.45 -3.45 18.15
N ASP A 74 -9.34 -4.73 18.52
CA ASP A 74 -8.06 -5.45 18.57
C ASP A 74 -7.42 -5.51 17.17
N ALA A 75 -8.19 -5.85 16.15
CA ALA A 75 -7.72 -5.94 14.78
C ALA A 75 -7.31 -4.56 14.21
N ILE A 76 -8.10 -3.51 14.46
CA ILE A 76 -7.77 -2.14 14.04
C ILE A 76 -6.49 -1.67 14.71
N ARG A 77 -6.29 -1.95 16.00
CA ARG A 77 -5.08 -1.58 16.74
C ARG A 77 -3.80 -2.08 16.07
N VAL A 78 -3.84 -3.26 15.47
CA VAL A 78 -2.68 -3.85 14.77
C VAL A 78 -2.32 -3.05 13.51
N VAL A 79 -3.30 -2.49 12.81
CA VAL A 79 -3.08 -1.78 11.53
C VAL A 79 -2.89 -0.26 11.68
N VAL A 80 -3.03 0.30 12.90
CA VAL A 80 -2.83 1.74 13.14
C VAL A 80 -1.51 2.29 12.55
N PRO A 81 -0.35 1.61 12.68
CA PRO A 81 0.88 2.09 12.07
C PRO A 81 0.77 2.23 10.55
N THR A 82 0.11 1.29 9.88
CA THR A 82 -0.13 1.32 8.42
C THR A 82 -1.05 2.50 8.04
N LEU A 83 -2.07 2.79 8.85
CA LEU A 83 -2.95 3.93 8.62
C LEU A 83 -2.22 5.27 8.72
N CYS A 84 -1.35 5.42 9.73
CA CYS A 84 -0.50 6.60 9.88
C CYS A 84 0.47 6.75 8.69
N LEU A 85 1.04 5.63 8.22
CA LEU A 85 1.95 5.62 7.08
C LEU A 85 1.24 6.06 5.79
N LEU A 86 0.01 5.60 5.53
CA LEU A 86 -0.78 6.04 4.38
C LEU A 86 -1.02 7.56 4.40
N MET A 87 -1.36 8.13 5.55
CA MET A 87 -1.53 9.58 5.69
C MET A 87 -0.22 10.33 5.40
N ALA A 88 0.91 9.83 5.90
CA ALA A 88 2.23 10.41 5.63
C ALA A 88 2.61 10.34 4.15
N ILE A 89 2.28 9.26 3.44
CA ILE A 89 2.45 9.14 1.98
C ILE A 89 1.61 10.20 1.25
N GLY A 90 0.37 10.42 1.67
CA GLY A 90 -0.48 11.47 1.09
C GLY A 90 0.16 12.86 1.19
N VAL A 91 0.66 13.22 2.37
CA VAL A 91 1.39 14.49 2.60
C VAL A 91 2.63 14.57 1.71
N MET A 92 3.42 13.50 1.67
CA MET A 92 4.64 13.44 0.87
C MET A 92 4.36 13.64 -0.63
N ILE A 93 3.38 12.94 -1.19
CA ILE A 93 3.02 13.10 -2.62
C ILE A 93 2.63 14.54 -2.91
N GLY A 94 1.78 15.16 -2.08
CA GLY A 94 1.38 16.56 -2.26
C GLY A 94 2.58 17.52 -2.26
N THR A 95 3.44 17.43 -1.25
CA THR A 95 4.64 18.28 -1.13
C THR A 95 5.69 18.02 -2.21
N TRP A 96 5.87 16.75 -2.64
CA TRP A 96 6.76 16.40 -3.75
C TRP A 96 6.26 16.93 -5.09
N LEU A 97 4.96 16.99 -5.30
CA LEU A 97 4.37 17.64 -6.47
C LEU A 97 4.66 19.13 -6.45
N GLN A 98 4.37 19.81 -5.36
CA GLN A 98 4.58 21.26 -5.24
C GLN A 98 6.04 21.69 -5.33
N SER A 99 6.97 20.86 -4.84
CA SER A 99 8.42 21.13 -4.96
C SER A 99 9.01 20.89 -6.34
N GLY A 100 8.20 20.35 -7.29
CA GLY A 100 8.70 19.94 -8.60
C GLY A 100 9.52 18.64 -8.58
N THR A 101 9.57 17.94 -7.44
CA THR A 101 10.29 16.65 -7.29
C THR A 101 9.73 15.61 -8.26
N ILE A 102 8.42 15.39 -8.26
CA ILE A 102 7.76 14.41 -9.15
C ILE A 102 7.91 14.84 -10.61
N ALA A 103 7.77 16.15 -10.91
CA ALA A 103 7.96 16.67 -12.26
C ALA A 103 9.38 16.40 -12.79
N THR A 104 10.41 16.58 -11.95
CA THR A 104 11.81 16.29 -12.30
C THR A 104 12.05 14.80 -12.50
N ILE A 105 11.44 13.95 -11.67
CA ILE A 105 11.52 12.48 -11.82
C ILE A 105 10.88 12.05 -13.14
N ILE A 106 9.71 12.58 -13.48
CA ILE A 106 9.03 12.27 -14.75
C ILE A 106 9.92 12.71 -15.92
N ALA A 107 10.35 13.98 -15.95
CA ALA A 107 11.16 14.51 -17.05
C ALA A 107 12.49 13.75 -17.21
N GLY A 108 13.14 13.36 -16.10
CA GLY A 108 14.36 12.54 -16.11
C GLY A 108 14.09 11.11 -16.55
N GLY A 109 13.04 10.51 -16.05
CA GLY A 109 12.63 9.14 -16.37
C GLY A 109 12.27 8.97 -17.85
N LEU A 110 11.52 9.92 -18.41
CA LEU A 110 11.15 9.94 -19.83
C LEU A 110 12.37 10.03 -20.76
N LYS A 111 13.47 10.64 -20.31
CA LYS A 111 14.72 10.76 -21.08
C LYS A 111 15.65 9.55 -20.95
N LEU A 112 15.63 8.88 -19.80
CA LEU A 112 16.63 7.87 -19.43
C LEU A 112 16.14 6.44 -19.57
N ILE A 113 14.83 6.21 -19.43
CA ILE A 113 14.25 4.87 -19.38
C ILE A 113 13.47 4.61 -20.66
N ASP A 114 13.87 3.55 -21.38
CA ASP A 114 13.06 3.03 -22.47
C ASP A 114 11.80 2.38 -21.92
N PRO A 115 10.60 2.67 -22.49
CA PRO A 115 9.33 2.13 -22.02
C PRO A 115 9.30 0.59 -21.89
N THR A 116 10.01 -0.11 -22.79
CA THR A 116 10.12 -1.58 -22.77
C THR A 116 10.74 -2.10 -21.46
N TRP A 117 11.72 -1.37 -20.92
CA TRP A 117 12.46 -1.77 -19.73
C TRP A 117 11.88 -1.20 -18.44
N LEU A 118 10.86 -0.34 -18.50
CA LEU A 118 10.32 0.29 -17.31
C LEU A 118 9.83 -0.74 -16.28
N LEU A 119 9.04 -1.73 -16.70
CA LEU A 119 8.44 -2.73 -15.78
C LEU A 119 9.51 -3.59 -15.09
N PRO A 120 10.48 -4.22 -15.81
CA PRO A 120 11.53 -4.99 -15.16
C PRO A 120 12.46 -4.13 -14.31
N LEU A 121 12.80 -2.90 -14.74
CA LEU A 121 13.59 -1.96 -13.94
C LEU A 121 12.85 -1.56 -12.66
N THR A 122 11.55 -1.33 -12.73
CA THR A 122 10.71 -1.04 -11.55
C THR A 122 10.75 -2.18 -10.53
N LEU A 123 10.58 -3.43 -11.01
CA LEU A 123 10.66 -4.61 -10.15
C LEU A 123 12.01 -4.70 -9.43
N VAL A 124 13.10 -4.61 -10.19
CA VAL A 124 14.47 -4.72 -9.64
C VAL A 124 14.78 -3.55 -8.70
N PHE A 125 14.46 -2.33 -9.09
CA PHE A 125 14.75 -1.14 -8.28
C PHE A 125 14.00 -1.17 -6.93
N CYS A 126 12.70 -1.49 -6.94
CA CYS A 126 11.93 -1.63 -5.71
C CYS A 126 12.42 -2.81 -4.85
N ALA A 127 12.86 -3.92 -5.48
CA ALA A 127 13.41 -5.07 -4.77
C ALA A 127 14.72 -4.74 -4.06
N VAL A 128 15.65 -4.10 -4.74
CA VAL A 128 16.95 -3.70 -4.17
C VAL A 128 16.75 -2.70 -3.04
N LEU A 129 15.92 -1.67 -3.24
CA LEU A 129 15.66 -0.68 -2.21
C LEU A 129 15.01 -1.32 -0.97
N SER A 130 14.03 -2.20 -1.17
CA SER A 130 13.34 -2.89 -0.08
C SER A 130 14.25 -3.86 0.67
N LEU A 131 15.12 -4.58 -0.06
CA LEU A 131 16.11 -5.49 0.55
C LEU A 131 17.08 -4.72 1.46
N VAL A 132 17.55 -3.56 1.02
CA VAL A 132 18.52 -2.74 1.76
C VAL A 132 17.87 -2.01 2.93
N THR A 133 16.66 -1.49 2.76
CA THR A 133 15.95 -0.74 3.81
C THR A 133 15.20 -1.62 4.80
N GLY A 134 14.87 -2.86 4.43
CA GLY A 134 14.08 -3.79 5.24
C GLY A 134 12.61 -3.38 5.39
N THR A 135 12.07 -2.61 4.45
CA THR A 135 10.67 -2.18 4.50
C THR A 135 10.02 -2.12 3.12
N SER A 136 8.97 -2.93 2.92
CA SER A 136 8.18 -2.88 1.69
C SER A 136 7.41 -1.56 1.57
N TYR A 137 6.82 -1.08 2.65
CA TYR A 137 6.04 0.17 2.66
C TYR A 137 6.90 1.40 2.36
N GLY A 138 8.10 1.47 2.93
CA GLY A 138 9.06 2.56 2.65
C GLY A 138 9.46 2.58 1.18
N SER A 139 9.70 1.42 0.60
CA SER A 139 10.09 1.26 -0.81
C SER A 139 8.93 1.60 -1.76
N VAL A 140 7.71 1.16 -1.45
CA VAL A 140 6.50 1.54 -2.23
C VAL A 140 6.27 3.05 -2.15
N GLY A 141 6.37 3.64 -0.94
CA GLY A 141 6.15 5.08 -0.72
C GLY A 141 7.23 5.98 -1.31
N SER A 142 8.41 5.47 -1.65
CA SER A 142 9.51 6.24 -2.26
C SER A 142 9.74 5.87 -3.72
N ALA A 143 10.45 4.78 -3.96
CA ALA A 143 10.75 4.29 -5.32
C ALA A 143 9.46 3.97 -6.10
N GLY A 144 8.48 3.36 -5.44
CA GLY A 144 7.21 3.01 -6.07
C GLY A 144 6.45 4.22 -6.61
N VAL A 145 6.38 5.31 -5.83
CA VAL A 145 5.73 6.55 -6.27
C VAL A 145 6.46 7.15 -7.49
N ALA A 146 7.80 7.15 -7.47
CA ALA A 146 8.61 7.64 -8.57
C ALA A 146 8.37 6.82 -9.87
N MET A 147 8.43 5.49 -9.78
CA MET A 147 8.24 4.61 -10.92
C MET A 147 6.80 4.65 -11.45
N MET A 148 5.80 4.79 -10.56
CA MET A 148 4.41 5.01 -10.96
C MET A 148 4.22 6.32 -11.74
N ALA A 149 4.89 7.39 -11.32
CA ALA A 149 4.83 8.67 -12.01
C ALA A 149 5.41 8.58 -13.43
N ILE A 150 6.59 7.95 -13.58
CA ILE A 150 7.23 7.72 -14.89
C ILE A 150 6.35 6.83 -15.78
N GLY A 151 5.87 5.69 -15.24
CA GLY A 151 5.06 4.74 -16.01
C GLY A 151 3.74 5.33 -16.49
N ASN A 152 3.08 6.13 -15.65
CA ASN A 152 1.87 6.85 -16.05
C ASN A 152 2.16 7.88 -17.15
N ALA A 153 3.28 8.63 -17.07
CA ALA A 153 3.69 9.59 -18.09
C ALA A 153 4.05 8.91 -19.42
N MET A 154 4.58 7.69 -19.37
CA MET A 154 4.84 6.85 -20.54
C MET A 154 3.58 6.16 -21.10
N GLY A 155 2.41 6.35 -20.51
CA GLY A 155 1.18 5.69 -20.93
C GLY A 155 1.11 4.18 -20.65
N ILE A 156 2.04 3.65 -19.84
CA ILE A 156 2.04 2.23 -19.45
C ILE A 156 0.89 1.99 -18.47
N ASN A 157 0.20 0.85 -18.62
CA ASN A 157 -0.92 0.50 -17.76
C ASN A 157 -0.55 0.62 -16.27
N PRO A 158 -1.24 1.48 -15.49
CA PRO A 158 -0.90 1.73 -14.09
C PRO A 158 -0.94 0.47 -13.21
N GLY A 159 -1.82 -0.50 -13.53
CA GLY A 159 -1.90 -1.77 -12.81
C GLY A 159 -0.65 -2.64 -12.99
N MET A 160 -0.03 -2.61 -14.18
CA MET A 160 1.22 -3.34 -14.44
C MET A 160 2.39 -2.71 -13.69
N VAL A 161 2.49 -1.37 -13.70
CA VAL A 161 3.53 -0.66 -12.95
C VAL A 161 3.37 -0.89 -11.45
N ALA A 162 2.13 -0.78 -10.93
CA ALA A 162 1.84 -1.07 -9.53
C ALA A 162 2.17 -2.52 -9.16
N GLY A 163 1.87 -3.47 -10.05
CA GLY A 163 2.25 -4.87 -9.88
C GLY A 163 3.76 -5.06 -9.75
N ALA A 164 4.55 -4.43 -10.64
CA ALA A 164 6.01 -4.47 -10.58
C ALA A 164 6.56 -3.85 -9.30
N VAL A 165 6.01 -2.70 -8.86
CA VAL A 165 6.38 -2.03 -7.60
C VAL A 165 6.13 -2.95 -6.40
N ILE A 166 4.92 -3.52 -6.31
CA ILE A 166 4.53 -4.37 -5.17
C ILE A 166 5.36 -5.65 -5.15
N CYS A 167 5.49 -6.33 -6.29
CA CYS A 167 6.29 -7.56 -6.39
C CYS A 167 7.74 -7.30 -5.97
N GLY A 168 8.36 -6.23 -6.46
CA GLY A 168 9.73 -5.86 -6.07
C GLY A 168 9.86 -5.54 -4.58
N ALA A 169 9.01 -4.66 -4.08
CA ALA A 169 9.03 -4.25 -2.68
C ALA A 169 8.82 -5.42 -1.71
N MET A 170 7.86 -6.30 -2.00
CA MET A 170 7.59 -7.48 -1.18
C MET A 170 8.70 -8.53 -1.25
N PHE A 171 9.31 -8.71 -2.44
CA PHE A 171 10.46 -9.60 -2.59
C PHE A 171 11.64 -9.15 -1.72
N GLY A 172 12.02 -7.86 -1.83
CA GLY A 172 13.14 -7.33 -1.07
C GLY A 172 12.91 -7.39 0.44
N ASP A 173 11.72 -7.03 0.90
CA ASP A 173 11.33 -7.08 2.32
C ASP A 173 11.46 -8.50 2.89
N LYS A 174 10.94 -9.50 2.20
CA LYS A 174 10.97 -10.90 2.65
C LYS A 174 12.38 -11.49 2.77
N LEU A 175 13.32 -11.02 1.98
CA LEU A 175 14.71 -11.49 2.01
C LEU A 175 15.62 -10.61 2.86
N SER A 176 15.14 -9.45 3.32
CA SER A 176 15.91 -8.54 4.14
C SER A 176 16.03 -9.04 5.59
N PRO A 177 17.24 -9.24 6.11
CA PRO A 177 17.43 -9.53 7.52
C PRO A 177 17.07 -8.33 8.43
N LEU A 178 16.80 -7.17 7.84
CA LEU A 178 16.43 -5.94 8.54
C LEU A 178 14.90 -5.76 8.65
N SER A 179 14.12 -6.60 7.95
CA SER A 179 12.66 -6.54 7.95
C SER A 179 12.06 -7.09 9.24
N ASP A 180 11.12 -6.34 9.81
CA ASP A 180 10.39 -6.76 11.00
C ASP A 180 9.59 -8.05 10.74
N THR A 181 8.98 -8.18 9.57
CA THR A 181 8.18 -9.36 9.19
C THR A 181 9.05 -10.59 9.03
N THR A 182 10.23 -10.45 8.41
CA THR A 182 11.20 -11.54 8.24
C THR A 182 11.81 -11.99 9.55
N ASN A 183 11.95 -11.10 10.53
CA ASN A 183 12.45 -11.43 11.87
C ASN A 183 11.37 -12.06 12.77
N LEU A 184 10.13 -11.63 12.64
CA LEU A 184 9.02 -12.10 13.48
C LEU A 184 8.70 -13.58 13.24
N ALA A 185 8.65 -14.02 11.98
CA ALA A 185 8.26 -15.39 11.64
C ALA A 185 9.17 -16.46 12.29
N PRO A 186 10.51 -16.42 12.16
CA PRO A 186 11.38 -17.39 12.82
C PRO A 186 11.39 -17.23 14.35
N ALA A 187 11.22 -16.02 14.88
CA ALA A 187 11.17 -15.80 16.31
C ALA A 187 9.96 -16.52 16.95
N VAL A 188 8.78 -16.46 16.30
CA VAL A 188 7.57 -17.18 16.75
C VAL A 188 7.71 -18.69 16.57
N ALA A 189 8.37 -19.14 15.48
CA ALA A 189 8.57 -20.56 15.19
C ALA A 189 9.75 -21.20 15.98
N GLY A 190 10.55 -20.42 16.74
CA GLY A 190 11.75 -20.89 17.41
C GLY A 190 12.89 -21.27 16.46
N ALA A 191 12.88 -20.75 15.21
CA ALA A 191 13.89 -21.01 14.18
C ALA A 191 14.96 -19.90 14.18
N LYS A 192 16.14 -20.20 13.57
CA LYS A 192 17.17 -19.19 13.38
C LYS A 192 16.86 -18.34 12.15
N LEU A 193 17.05 -17.01 12.24
CA LEU A 193 16.80 -16.06 11.13
C LEU A 193 17.52 -16.46 9.83
N ASN A 194 18.80 -16.83 9.92
CA ASN A 194 19.58 -17.19 8.73
C ASN A 194 19.06 -18.44 8.03
N ASP A 195 18.60 -19.43 8.78
CA ASP A 195 18.02 -20.66 8.24
C ASP A 195 16.68 -20.36 7.56
N HIS A 196 15.88 -19.48 8.19
CA HIS A 196 14.62 -19.00 7.62
C HIS A 196 14.84 -18.27 6.28
N VAL A 197 15.72 -17.25 6.25
CA VAL A 197 16.04 -16.50 5.01
C VAL A 197 16.58 -17.44 3.93
N ARG A 198 17.49 -18.37 4.28
CA ARG A 198 18.02 -19.36 3.34
C ARG A 198 16.93 -20.29 2.78
N SER A 199 16.00 -20.72 3.61
CA SER A 199 14.85 -21.51 3.16
C SER A 199 13.95 -20.72 2.23
N MET A 200 13.69 -19.46 2.55
CA MET A 200 12.87 -18.58 1.71
C MET A 200 13.49 -18.30 0.33
N LEU A 201 14.82 -18.29 0.20
CA LEU A 201 15.49 -18.11 -1.10
C LEU A 201 15.06 -19.17 -2.12
N TRP A 202 14.84 -20.41 -1.70
CA TRP A 202 14.42 -21.50 -2.60
C TRP A 202 13.04 -21.30 -3.22
N THR A 203 12.15 -20.60 -2.55
CA THR A 203 10.79 -20.31 -3.05
C THR A 203 10.71 -18.92 -3.67
N THR A 204 11.36 -17.94 -3.05
CA THR A 204 11.20 -16.54 -3.42
C THR A 204 12.05 -16.17 -4.66
N LEU A 205 13.27 -16.72 -4.79
CA LEU A 205 14.13 -16.41 -5.94
C LEU A 205 13.56 -16.95 -7.27
N PRO A 206 13.09 -18.21 -7.37
CA PRO A 206 12.41 -18.66 -8.59
C PRO A 206 11.20 -17.82 -8.96
N THR A 207 10.37 -17.45 -7.95
CA THR A 207 9.20 -16.59 -8.16
C THR A 207 9.62 -15.21 -8.68
N PHE A 208 10.70 -14.63 -8.16
CA PHE A 208 11.23 -13.35 -8.64
C PHE A 208 11.71 -13.43 -10.08
N VAL A 209 12.44 -14.48 -10.45
CA VAL A 209 12.92 -14.69 -11.82
C VAL A 209 11.75 -14.84 -12.79
N ILE A 210 10.73 -15.65 -12.42
CA ILE A 210 9.52 -15.79 -13.22
C ILE A 210 8.82 -14.44 -13.38
N SER A 211 8.67 -13.67 -12.28
CA SER A 211 8.07 -12.34 -12.32
C SER A 211 8.88 -11.39 -13.20
N LEU A 212 10.21 -11.42 -13.13
CA LEU A 212 11.09 -10.60 -13.96
C LEU A 212 10.88 -10.91 -15.45
N VAL A 213 10.86 -12.19 -15.82
CA VAL A 213 10.61 -12.62 -17.20
C VAL A 213 9.22 -12.18 -17.67
N LEU A 214 8.20 -12.34 -16.83
CA LEU A 214 6.84 -11.88 -17.16
C LEU A 214 6.79 -10.36 -17.37
N PHE A 215 7.45 -9.56 -16.53
CA PHE A 215 7.50 -8.11 -16.69
C PHE A 215 8.34 -7.66 -17.90
N VAL A 216 9.35 -8.43 -18.32
CA VAL A 216 10.04 -8.19 -19.60
C VAL A 216 9.08 -8.44 -20.78
N ILE A 217 8.36 -9.57 -20.78
CA ILE A 217 7.38 -9.89 -21.83
C ILE A 217 6.27 -8.83 -21.89
N LEU A 218 5.74 -8.42 -20.73
CA LEU A 218 4.73 -7.37 -20.65
C LEU A 218 5.26 -6.02 -21.12
N GLY A 219 6.51 -5.66 -20.80
CA GLY A 219 7.15 -4.45 -21.28
C GLY A 219 7.24 -4.41 -22.82
N ILE A 220 7.70 -5.50 -23.43
CA ILE A 220 7.76 -5.65 -24.89
C ILE A 220 6.36 -5.54 -25.50
N SER A 221 5.35 -6.18 -24.90
CA SER A 221 3.98 -6.16 -25.43
C SER A 221 3.33 -4.77 -25.37
N GLN A 222 3.65 -3.97 -24.35
CA GLN A 222 3.12 -2.61 -24.21
C GLN A 222 3.71 -1.63 -25.23
N THR A 223 4.98 -1.77 -25.59
CA THR A 223 5.64 -0.92 -26.56
C THR A 223 5.27 -1.26 -28.01
N SER A 224 4.82 -2.48 -28.29
CA SER A 224 4.33 -2.89 -29.63
C SER A 224 3.05 -2.15 -30.07
N GLY A 225 2.35 -1.48 -29.16
CA GLY A 225 1.11 -0.72 -29.42
C GLY A 225 1.29 0.73 -29.87
N GLY A 226 2.52 1.20 -30.14
CA GLY A 226 2.79 2.55 -30.63
C GLY A 226 2.97 3.57 -29.52
N TYR A 227 4.16 3.59 -28.95
CA TYR A 227 4.60 4.71 -28.12
C TYR A 227 4.94 5.92 -29.01
N GLU A 228 4.17 7.00 -28.88
CA GLU A 228 4.40 8.22 -29.65
C GLU A 228 5.52 9.05 -28.98
N GLU A 229 6.73 8.99 -29.52
CA GLU A 229 7.86 9.83 -29.06
C GLU A 229 7.53 11.34 -29.08
N GLY A 230 6.58 11.76 -29.92
CA GLY A 230 6.12 13.15 -30.00
C GLY A 230 5.55 13.70 -28.68
N ASN A 231 4.95 12.85 -27.86
CA ASN A 231 4.35 13.27 -26.58
C ASN A 231 5.41 13.57 -25.49
N LEU A 232 6.64 13.04 -25.63
CA LEU A 232 7.73 13.27 -24.67
C LEU A 232 8.18 14.73 -24.61
N LEU A 233 8.31 15.37 -25.77
CA LEU A 233 8.69 16.77 -25.87
C LEU A 233 7.60 17.64 -25.27
N VAL A 234 6.35 17.40 -25.63
CA VAL A 234 5.17 18.13 -25.11
C VAL A 234 5.09 18.04 -23.59
N TYR A 235 5.26 16.82 -23.02
CA TYR A 235 5.23 16.64 -21.57
C TYR A 235 6.41 17.34 -20.87
N THR A 236 7.60 17.26 -21.45
CA THR A 236 8.78 17.90 -20.86
C THR A 236 8.66 19.42 -20.89
N GLU A 237 8.17 20.00 -21.99
CA GLU A 237 7.94 21.45 -22.11
C GLU A 237 6.84 21.91 -21.16
N ALA A 238 5.73 21.18 -21.06
CA ALA A 238 4.65 21.53 -20.12
C ALA A 238 5.14 21.50 -18.66
N LEU A 239 5.94 20.49 -18.28
CA LEU A 239 6.51 20.41 -16.93
C LEU A 239 7.53 21.53 -16.66
N GLN A 240 8.35 21.91 -17.65
CA GLN A 240 9.29 23.04 -17.53
C GLN A 240 8.59 24.39 -17.46
N GLY A 241 7.39 24.51 -18.05
CA GLY A 241 6.57 25.72 -17.99
C GLY A 241 6.00 25.99 -16.59
N GLU A 242 5.64 24.93 -15.86
CA GLU A 242 5.05 25.07 -14.52
C GLU A 242 6.09 24.96 -13.39
N PHE A 243 7.13 24.12 -13.57
CA PHE A 243 8.11 23.82 -12.54
C PHE A 243 9.54 24.19 -12.93
N LYS A 244 10.30 24.73 -11.99
CA LYS A 244 11.75 24.85 -12.12
C LYS A 244 12.38 23.51 -11.83
N LEU A 245 12.63 22.72 -12.90
CA LEU A 245 13.23 21.41 -12.80
C LEU A 245 14.75 21.50 -12.55
N GLY A 246 15.31 20.58 -11.74
CA GLY A 246 16.74 20.55 -11.48
C GLY A 246 17.13 19.56 -10.38
N LEU A 247 18.43 19.41 -10.14
CA LEU A 247 18.95 18.47 -9.13
C LEU A 247 18.50 18.84 -7.70
N VAL A 248 18.26 20.11 -7.42
CA VAL A 248 17.80 20.57 -6.09
C VAL A 248 16.43 20.01 -5.76
N THR A 249 15.57 19.86 -6.76
CA THR A 249 14.23 19.28 -6.55
C THR A 249 14.26 17.77 -6.25
N LEU A 250 15.39 17.10 -6.44
CA LEU A 250 15.58 15.69 -6.07
C LEU A 250 16.08 15.49 -4.63
N ILE A 251 16.44 16.57 -3.92
CA ILE A 251 16.89 16.49 -2.51
C ILE A 251 15.87 15.74 -1.62
N PRO A 252 14.54 15.95 -1.72
CA PRO A 252 13.57 15.20 -0.91
C PRO A 252 13.64 13.67 -1.13
N VAL A 253 13.94 13.25 -2.37
CA VAL A 253 14.15 11.84 -2.70
C VAL A 253 15.42 11.30 -2.06
N ALA A 254 16.50 12.03 -2.15
CA ALA A 254 17.76 11.66 -1.50
C ALA A 254 17.60 11.57 0.02
N VAL A 255 16.90 12.51 0.64
CA VAL A 255 16.61 12.53 2.07
C VAL A 255 15.86 11.28 2.51
N ILE A 256 14.76 10.91 1.84
CA ILE A 256 14.00 9.72 2.25
C ILE A 256 14.84 8.45 2.07
N ILE A 257 15.58 8.32 0.98
CA ILE A 257 16.45 7.15 0.74
C ILE A 257 17.50 7.05 1.85
N VAL A 258 18.22 8.13 2.16
CA VAL A 258 19.24 8.15 3.21
C VAL A 258 18.65 7.80 4.57
N LEU A 259 17.50 8.37 4.94
CA LEU A 259 16.84 8.08 6.22
C LEU A 259 16.42 6.61 6.33
N LEU A 260 15.88 6.02 5.26
CA LEU A 260 15.52 4.61 5.23
C LEU A 260 16.78 3.71 5.32
N LEU A 261 17.88 4.06 4.64
CA LEU A 261 19.16 3.37 4.75
C LEU A 261 19.75 3.46 6.18
N CYS A 262 19.54 4.59 6.87
CA CYS A 262 19.87 4.79 8.27
C CYS A 262 18.90 4.10 9.24
N LYS A 263 17.94 3.29 8.74
CA LYS A 263 16.92 2.57 9.53
C LYS A 263 16.01 3.48 10.36
N VAL A 264 15.80 4.71 9.93
CA VAL A 264 14.82 5.61 10.53
C VAL A 264 13.42 5.10 10.21
N ASN A 265 12.50 5.19 11.17
CA ASN A 265 11.12 4.77 10.98
C ASN A 265 10.51 5.38 9.70
N ALA A 266 9.78 4.57 8.92
CA ALA A 266 9.26 4.96 7.61
C ALA A 266 8.35 6.20 7.68
N ILE A 267 7.48 6.33 8.71
CA ILE A 267 6.59 7.47 8.89
C ILE A 267 7.41 8.75 9.11
N VAL A 268 8.47 8.68 9.93
CA VAL A 268 9.37 9.81 10.20
C VAL A 268 10.16 10.19 8.94
N SER A 269 10.64 9.20 8.19
CA SER A 269 11.37 9.40 6.93
C SER A 269 10.49 10.11 5.87
N LEU A 270 9.24 9.68 5.72
CA LEU A 270 8.26 10.34 4.86
C LEU A 270 7.96 11.77 5.31
N GLY A 271 7.78 11.97 6.61
CA GLY A 271 7.53 13.29 7.20
C GLY A 271 8.70 14.27 6.98
N LEU A 272 9.93 13.83 7.25
CA LEU A 272 11.13 14.67 7.05
C LEU A 272 11.37 14.97 5.56
N SER A 273 11.15 13.99 4.68
CA SER A 273 11.17 14.21 3.23
C SER A 273 10.11 15.23 2.80
N SER A 274 8.91 15.18 3.38
CA SER A 274 7.83 16.15 3.11
C SER A 274 8.20 17.56 3.56
N VAL A 275 8.84 17.71 4.73
CA VAL A 275 9.34 19.01 5.24
C VAL A 275 10.44 19.55 4.31
N CYS A 276 11.37 18.67 3.91
CA CYS A 276 12.42 19.03 2.94
C CYS A 276 11.81 19.47 1.60
N ALA A 277 10.80 18.74 1.09
CA ALA A 277 10.08 19.13 -0.13
C ALA A 277 9.37 20.50 0.04
N GLY A 278 8.77 20.76 1.20
CA GLY A 278 8.21 22.08 1.53
C GLY A 278 9.25 23.20 1.48
N ALA A 279 10.44 22.96 2.01
CA ALA A 279 11.56 23.92 1.92
C ALA A 279 11.99 24.14 0.46
N VAL A 280 12.14 23.09 -0.33
CA VAL A 280 12.44 23.20 -1.78
C VAL A 280 11.33 23.95 -2.52
N ALA A 281 10.05 23.69 -2.20
CA ALA A 281 8.94 24.43 -2.78
C ALA A 281 9.00 25.93 -2.44
N PHE A 282 9.34 26.26 -1.20
CA PHE A 282 9.45 27.65 -0.76
C PHE A 282 10.60 28.40 -1.46
N PHE A 283 11.82 27.83 -1.42
CA PHE A 283 13.01 28.51 -1.94
C PHE A 283 13.16 28.44 -3.46
N CYS A 284 12.76 27.32 -4.09
CA CYS A 284 13.01 27.10 -5.51
C CYS A 284 11.76 27.40 -6.37
N GLN A 285 10.55 27.05 -5.89
CA GLN A 285 9.32 27.23 -6.67
C GLN A 285 8.58 28.52 -6.29
N GLY A 286 9.02 29.25 -5.25
CA GLY A 286 8.35 30.48 -4.81
C GLY A 286 7.01 30.24 -4.09
N ALA A 287 6.79 29.02 -3.59
CA ALA A 287 5.57 28.69 -2.85
C ALA A 287 5.52 29.39 -1.50
N THR A 288 4.33 29.83 -1.08
CA THR A 288 4.12 30.41 0.26
C THR A 288 3.94 29.28 1.30
N LEU A 289 4.28 29.57 2.57
CA LEU A 289 4.07 28.61 3.66
C LEU A 289 2.60 28.16 3.75
N GLN A 290 1.65 29.08 3.54
CA GLN A 290 0.23 28.76 3.52
C GLN A 290 -0.12 27.75 2.40
N SER A 291 0.44 27.95 1.20
CA SER A 291 0.20 27.02 0.08
C SER A 291 0.80 25.65 0.34
N ILE A 292 1.98 25.57 0.98
CA ILE A 292 2.64 24.30 1.33
C ILE A 292 1.76 23.50 2.30
N ILE A 293 1.27 24.14 3.38
CA ILE A 293 0.38 23.49 4.35
C ILE A 293 -0.94 23.06 3.68
N ARG A 294 -1.50 23.90 2.82
CA ARG A 294 -2.72 23.59 2.07
C ARG A 294 -2.53 22.39 1.16
N VAL A 295 -1.43 22.30 0.44
CA VAL A 295 -1.11 21.19 -0.46
C VAL A 295 -0.80 19.90 0.31
N ALA A 296 -0.12 20.01 1.45
CA ALA A 296 0.12 18.87 2.34
C ALA A 296 -1.20 18.22 2.79
N TYR A 297 -2.26 19.00 3.00
CA TYR A 297 -3.57 18.48 3.39
C TYR A 297 -4.46 18.14 2.21
N ASN A 298 -4.67 19.05 1.24
CA ASN A 298 -5.65 18.88 0.15
C ASN A 298 -5.06 18.22 -1.11
N GLY A 299 -3.73 18.17 -1.25
CA GLY A 299 -3.05 17.77 -2.47
C GLY A 299 -2.73 18.93 -3.41
N TYR A 300 -1.94 18.63 -4.43
CA TYR A 300 -1.52 19.59 -5.44
C TYR A 300 -2.55 19.66 -6.58
N THR A 301 -2.70 20.83 -7.17
CA THR A 301 -3.53 21.07 -8.35
C THR A 301 -2.69 21.81 -9.38
N THR A 302 -2.44 21.19 -10.52
CA THR A 302 -1.66 21.75 -11.64
C THR A 302 -2.50 22.70 -12.48
N GLN A 303 -1.84 23.66 -13.12
CA GLN A 303 -2.42 24.53 -14.14
C GLN A 303 -2.23 23.96 -15.55
N ILE A 304 -1.46 22.87 -15.71
CA ILE A 304 -1.24 22.20 -17.00
C ILE A 304 -2.57 21.63 -17.50
N GLU A 305 -2.92 21.95 -18.77
CA GLU A 305 -4.17 21.48 -19.39
C GLU A 305 -4.06 20.08 -20.00
N GLU A 306 -2.82 19.62 -20.24
CA GLU A 306 -2.56 18.28 -20.79
C GLU A 306 -3.20 17.18 -19.92
N ALA A 307 -4.12 16.42 -20.50
CA ALA A 307 -4.99 15.50 -19.76
C ALA A 307 -4.23 14.44 -18.96
N VAL A 308 -3.14 13.90 -19.54
CA VAL A 308 -2.30 12.89 -18.88
C VAL A 308 -1.58 13.48 -17.69
N LEU A 309 -0.88 14.59 -17.88
CA LEU A 309 -0.15 15.28 -16.81
C LEU A 309 -1.10 15.80 -15.73
N LYS A 310 -2.25 16.35 -16.11
CA LYS A 310 -3.28 16.78 -15.17
C LYS A 310 -3.75 15.66 -14.26
N THR A 311 -3.94 14.47 -14.81
CA THR A 311 -4.34 13.28 -14.03
C THR A 311 -3.23 12.81 -13.08
N ILE A 312 -1.96 12.92 -13.47
CA ILE A 312 -0.80 12.51 -12.67
C ILE A 312 -0.51 13.53 -11.57
N LEU A 313 -0.61 14.83 -11.88
CA LEU A 313 -0.19 15.91 -10.99
C LEU A 313 -1.29 16.35 -10.01
N ASN A 314 -2.58 16.20 -10.34
CA ASN A 314 -3.69 16.51 -9.44
C ASN A 314 -3.90 15.39 -8.41
N ARG A 315 -2.93 15.19 -7.53
CA ARG A 315 -2.92 14.10 -6.55
C ARG A 315 -2.28 14.51 -5.23
N GLY A 316 -2.26 13.56 -4.32
CA GLY A 316 -1.60 13.70 -3.01
C GLY A 316 -2.48 14.40 -1.99
N GLY A 317 -1.84 14.85 -0.90
CA GLY A 317 -2.50 15.41 0.26
C GLY A 317 -3.04 14.35 1.22
N MET A 318 -3.02 14.67 2.52
CA MET A 318 -3.52 13.77 3.57
C MET A 318 -5.00 13.42 3.35
N SER A 319 -5.82 14.36 2.90
CA SER A 319 -7.26 14.19 2.69
C SER A 319 -7.59 13.09 1.68
N SER A 320 -6.77 12.92 0.63
CA SER A 320 -6.96 11.86 -0.36
C SER A 320 -6.80 10.45 0.20
N MET A 321 -6.05 10.30 1.30
CA MET A 321 -5.80 9.03 1.97
C MET A 321 -6.90 8.66 2.99
N LEU A 322 -7.69 9.63 3.48
CA LEU A 322 -8.71 9.38 4.51
C LEU A 322 -9.77 8.36 4.07
N GLN A 323 -10.11 8.34 2.80
CA GLN A 323 -11.05 7.35 2.26
C GLN A 323 -10.49 5.92 2.40
N TYR A 324 -9.20 5.73 2.10
CA TYR A 324 -8.54 4.43 2.24
C TYR A 324 -8.38 4.03 3.70
N VAL A 325 -8.06 4.98 4.57
CA VAL A 325 -8.02 4.76 6.02
C VAL A 325 -9.38 4.26 6.53
N ALA A 326 -10.48 4.88 6.13
CA ALA A 326 -11.82 4.45 6.51
C ALA A 326 -12.14 3.04 5.99
N ILE A 327 -11.83 2.74 4.71
CA ILE A 327 -12.02 1.42 4.12
C ILE A 327 -11.27 0.36 4.93
N ILE A 328 -10.00 0.61 5.25
CA ILE A 328 -9.16 -0.34 5.99
C ILE A 328 -9.71 -0.55 7.41
N CYS A 329 -10.09 0.52 8.12
CA CYS A 329 -10.67 0.41 9.45
C CYS A 329 -11.94 -0.45 9.46
N PHE A 330 -12.88 -0.20 8.53
CA PHE A 330 -14.11 -0.99 8.45
C PHE A 330 -13.85 -2.44 8.01
N ALA A 331 -12.96 -2.66 7.04
CA ALA A 331 -12.66 -4.00 6.54
C ALA A 331 -11.93 -4.85 7.59
N VAL A 332 -10.87 -4.30 8.20
CA VAL A 332 -10.06 -5.02 9.21
C VAL A 332 -10.88 -5.22 10.48
N GLY A 333 -11.64 -4.20 10.91
CA GLY A 333 -12.54 -4.33 12.06
C GLY A 333 -13.62 -5.39 11.83
N MET A 334 -14.21 -5.44 10.64
CA MET A 334 -15.13 -6.51 10.25
C MET A 334 -14.45 -7.88 10.33
N GLY A 335 -13.21 -8.01 9.82
CA GLY A 335 -12.42 -9.23 9.92
C GLY A 335 -12.24 -9.70 11.37
N GLY A 336 -11.90 -8.78 12.28
CA GLY A 336 -11.78 -9.08 13.71
C GLY A 336 -13.10 -9.53 14.37
N MET A 337 -14.25 -8.95 13.95
CA MET A 337 -15.57 -9.41 14.41
C MET A 337 -15.89 -10.82 13.90
N LEU A 338 -15.59 -11.11 12.63
CA LEU A 338 -15.80 -12.45 12.05
C LEU A 338 -14.92 -13.51 12.71
N ASP A 339 -13.71 -13.15 13.10
CA ASP A 339 -12.80 -14.02 13.84
C ASP A 339 -13.38 -14.38 15.22
N ARG A 340 -13.84 -13.40 15.99
CA ARG A 340 -14.50 -13.62 17.29
C ARG A 340 -15.76 -14.48 17.17
N LEU A 341 -16.50 -14.37 16.08
CA LEU A 341 -17.66 -15.21 15.79
C LEU A 341 -17.30 -16.65 15.36
N GLY A 342 -16.01 -16.94 15.13
CA GLY A 342 -15.51 -18.23 14.68
C GLY A 342 -15.82 -18.55 13.22
N VAL A 343 -16.13 -17.53 12.41
CA VAL A 343 -16.46 -17.70 10.99
C VAL A 343 -15.23 -18.23 10.22
N LEU A 344 -14.05 -17.66 10.48
CA LEU A 344 -12.80 -18.07 9.84
C LEU A 344 -12.43 -19.51 10.21
N ASP A 345 -12.55 -19.89 11.48
CA ASP A 345 -12.32 -21.26 11.97
C ASP A 345 -13.22 -22.28 11.24
N ASN A 346 -14.51 -21.94 11.07
CA ASN A 346 -15.45 -22.83 10.41
C ASN A 346 -15.10 -23.08 8.94
N ILE A 347 -14.67 -22.02 8.23
CA ILE A 347 -14.26 -22.10 6.82
C ILE A 347 -12.97 -22.92 6.71
N LEU A 348 -11.98 -22.61 7.54
CA LEU A 348 -10.70 -23.35 7.56
C LEU A 348 -10.92 -24.84 7.83
N ARG A 349 -11.74 -25.21 8.83
CA ARG A 349 -12.07 -26.61 9.12
C ARG A 349 -12.78 -27.30 7.96
N ALA A 350 -13.65 -26.60 7.24
CA ALA A 350 -14.34 -27.17 6.08
C ALA A 350 -13.40 -27.41 4.90
N ILE A 351 -12.37 -26.60 4.74
CA ILE A 351 -11.33 -26.76 3.70
C ILE A 351 -10.33 -27.84 4.12
N THR A 352 -9.76 -27.74 5.32
CA THR A 352 -8.73 -28.66 5.82
C THR A 352 -9.27 -30.07 6.08
N GLY A 353 -10.53 -30.20 6.49
CA GLY A 353 -11.18 -31.51 6.67
C GLY A 353 -11.35 -32.34 5.39
N ARG A 354 -11.10 -31.73 4.22
CA ARG A 354 -11.08 -32.42 2.90
C ARG A 354 -9.67 -32.75 2.42
N ILE A 355 -8.64 -32.27 3.11
CA ILE A 355 -7.24 -32.44 2.72
C ILE A 355 -6.66 -33.59 3.54
N ASN A 356 -6.49 -34.77 2.89
CA ASN A 356 -6.01 -36.00 3.53
C ASN A 356 -4.49 -36.20 3.45
N SER A 357 -3.72 -35.21 3.03
CA SER A 357 -2.26 -35.30 2.90
C SER A 357 -1.55 -33.97 3.26
N ASP A 358 -0.37 -34.07 3.88
CA ASP A 358 0.47 -32.91 4.22
C ASP A 358 0.87 -32.09 3.01
N GLY A 359 1.01 -32.72 1.83
CA GLY A 359 1.29 -32.01 0.56
C GLY A 359 0.11 -31.24 -0.04
N GLY A 360 -1.11 -31.45 0.46
CA GLY A 360 -2.30 -30.69 0.06
C GLY A 360 -2.52 -29.43 0.91
N LEU A 361 -1.73 -29.24 1.98
CA LEU A 361 -1.76 -28.07 2.86
C LEU A 361 -0.78 -26.95 2.43
N ILE A 362 0.16 -27.27 1.55
CA ILE A 362 1.14 -26.38 0.94
C ILE A 362 0.67 -25.96 -0.45
#